data_9e9ded06182d162e04488a198fffbb62
#
_entry.id   9e9ded06182d162e04488a198fffbb62
#
_cell.length_a   1.000
_cell.length_b   1.000
_cell.length_c   1.000
_cell.angle_alpha   90.00
_cell.angle_beta   90.00
_cell.angle_gamma   90.00
#
_symmetry.space_group_name_H-M   'P 1'
#
loop_
_entity.id
_entity.type
_entity.pdbx_description
1 polymer ?
#
loop_
_entity_poly.entity_id
_entity_poly.type
_entity_poly.pdbx_seq_one_letter_code
_entity_poly.pdbx_strand_id
1 'polypeptide(L)' 'MPVAAEHPTAPRVRRVRRVVNVTTFDLAITQGADADLPLEFMCECGRVECTEQIVLLLRQFDRSAPAGSIVAH' A
#
# COMPACT_ATOMS: atom_id res chain seq x y z
N MET A 1 21.39 -19.82 5.22
CA MET A 1 20.61 -19.80 5.20
C MET A 1 19.71 -19.39 5.11
N PRO A 2 19.19 -19.03 4.94
CA PRO A 2 18.33 -18.64 5.02
C PRO A 2 17.14 -18.84 5.05
N VAL A 3 16.48 -18.83 5.29
CA VAL A 3 15.40 -19.22 5.50
C VAL A 3 14.31 -18.34 5.47
N ALA A 4 14.55 -17.11 5.30
CA ALA A 4 13.55 -16.11 5.17
C ALA A 4 12.58 -16.40 4.06
N ALA A 5 13.03 -17.10 3.08
CA ALA A 5 12.18 -17.43 1.95
C ALA A 5 10.99 -18.27 2.32
N GLU A 6 11.00 -18.83 3.50
CA GLU A 6 9.91 -19.68 3.89
C GLU A 6 8.76 -18.95 4.53
N HIS A 7 8.91 -17.69 4.79
CA HIS A 7 7.84 -16.93 5.42
C HIS A 7 6.89 -16.38 4.37
N PRO A 8 5.59 -16.63 4.51
CA PRO A 8 4.62 -16.14 3.54
C PRO A 8 4.44 -14.62 3.56
N THR A 9 4.85 -13.97 4.66
CA THR A 9 4.76 -12.52 4.76
C THR A 9 6.06 -11.96 5.32
N ALA A 10 6.33 -10.69 5.01
CA ALA A 10 7.52 -10.01 5.46
C ALA A 10 7.16 -8.60 5.92
N PRO A 11 7.46 -8.25 7.16
CA PRO A 11 7.15 -6.89 7.64
C PRO A 11 7.81 -5.81 6.80
N ARG A 12 9.02 -6.07 6.31
CA ARG A 12 9.70 -5.10 5.44
C ARG A 12 8.90 -4.85 4.17
N VAL A 13 8.35 -5.90 3.57
CA VAL A 13 7.57 -5.76 2.36
C VAL A 13 6.32 -4.91 2.63
N ARG A 14 5.66 -5.14 3.76
CA ARG A 14 4.52 -4.31 4.13
C ARG A 14 4.90 -2.85 4.25
N ARG A 15 6.02 -2.57 4.91
CA ARG A 15 6.47 -1.19 5.09
C ARG A 15 6.81 -0.52 3.77
N VAL A 16 7.51 -1.24 2.89
CA VAL A 16 7.86 -0.69 1.58
C VAL A 16 6.60 -0.36 0.79
N ARG A 17 5.64 -1.27 0.78
CA ARG A 17 4.39 -1.03 0.05
C ARG A 17 3.60 0.10 0.66
N ARG A 18 3.64 0.24 2.00
CA ARG A 18 3.00 1.37 2.64
C ARG A 18 3.64 2.68 2.22
N VAL A 19 4.98 2.72 2.16
CA VAL A 19 5.69 3.92 1.71
C VAL A 19 5.29 4.26 0.28
N VAL A 20 5.21 3.27 -0.60
CA VAL A 20 4.78 3.51 -1.98
C VAL A 20 3.38 4.08 -2.01
N ASN A 21 2.47 3.53 -1.23
CA ASN A 21 1.08 4.00 -1.20
C ASN A 21 0.99 5.43 -0.66
N VAL A 22 1.73 5.73 0.41
CA VAL A 22 1.76 7.08 0.96
C VAL A 22 2.33 8.05 -0.06
N THR A 23 3.38 7.64 -0.78
CA THR A 23 3.98 8.49 -1.81
C THR A 23 2.98 8.76 -2.92
N THR A 24 2.24 7.74 -3.35
CA THR A 24 1.21 7.90 -4.37
C THR A 24 0.16 8.91 -3.90
N PHE A 25 -0.29 8.77 -2.66
CA PHE A 25 -1.28 9.66 -2.08
C PHE A 25 -0.74 11.09 -2.01
N ASP A 26 0.48 11.27 -1.47
CA ASP A 26 1.07 12.60 -1.31
C ASP A 26 1.27 13.28 -2.66
N LEU A 27 1.68 12.53 -3.67
CA LEU A 27 1.87 13.07 -4.99
C LEU A 27 0.55 13.57 -5.58
N ALA A 28 -0.51 12.79 -5.41
CA ALA A 28 -1.82 13.19 -5.89
C ALA A 28 -2.29 14.47 -5.20
N ILE A 29 -2.10 14.57 -3.89
CA ILE A 29 -2.47 15.77 -3.14
C ILE A 29 -1.68 16.96 -3.64
N THR A 30 -0.38 16.78 -3.85
CA THR A 30 0.50 17.86 -4.32
C THR A 30 0.07 18.37 -5.68
N GLN A 31 -0.45 17.48 -6.52
CA GLN A 31 -0.92 17.85 -7.85
C GLN A 31 -2.35 18.38 -7.85
N GLY A 32 -2.96 18.53 -6.69
CA GLY A 32 -4.29 19.10 -6.59
C GLY A 32 -5.42 18.15 -6.96
N ALA A 33 -5.21 16.86 -6.78
CA ALA A 33 -6.22 15.88 -7.13
C ALA A 33 -7.48 16.04 -6.29
N ASP A 34 -8.62 15.73 -6.90
CA ASP A 34 -9.91 15.79 -6.23
C ASP A 34 -10.02 14.68 -5.19
N ALA A 35 -10.69 14.97 -4.08
CA ALA A 35 -10.89 14.00 -3.02
C ALA A 35 -11.61 12.74 -3.49
N ASP A 36 -12.41 12.85 -4.54
CA ASP A 36 -13.14 11.71 -5.09
C ASP A 36 -12.40 11.01 -6.23
N LEU A 37 -11.14 11.37 -6.46
CA LEU A 37 -10.35 10.71 -7.50
C LEU A 37 -10.04 9.28 -7.07
N PRO A 38 -10.39 8.26 -7.89
CA PRO A 38 -10.00 6.90 -7.56
C PRO A 38 -8.54 6.67 -7.91
N LEU A 39 -7.81 6.04 -7.00
CA LEU A 39 -6.41 5.69 -7.18
C LEU A 39 -6.20 4.22 -6.90
N GLU A 40 -5.20 3.64 -7.55
CA GLU A 40 -4.83 2.26 -7.30
C GLU A 40 -3.69 2.22 -6.30
N PHE A 41 -3.90 1.49 -5.20
CA PHE A 41 -2.90 1.31 -4.17
C PHE A 41 -2.49 -0.15 -4.14
N MET A 42 -1.27 -0.41 -3.67
CA MET A 42 -0.77 -1.76 -3.56
C MET A 42 -1.37 -2.46 -2.35
N CYS A 43 -1.62 -3.76 -2.49
CA CYS A 43 -1.98 -4.58 -1.34
C CYS A 43 -0.78 -4.66 -0.39
N GLU A 44 -0.98 -4.33 0.87
CA GLU A 44 0.08 -4.27 1.87
C GLU A 44 0.15 -5.54 2.70
N CYS A 45 -0.20 -6.68 2.13
CA CYS A 45 -0.28 -7.93 2.88
C CYS A 45 1.07 -8.51 3.27
N GLY A 46 2.15 -8.02 2.69
CA GLY A 46 3.49 -8.50 3.04
C GLY A 46 3.96 -9.72 2.26
N ARG A 47 3.12 -10.31 1.43
CA ARG A 47 3.55 -11.41 0.58
C ARG A 47 4.33 -10.88 -0.60
N VAL A 48 5.53 -11.41 -0.79
CA VAL A 48 6.42 -10.92 -1.84
C VAL A 48 5.79 -11.07 -3.21
N GLU A 49 5.11 -12.18 -3.44
CA GLU A 49 4.53 -12.47 -4.74
C GLU A 49 3.19 -11.79 -5.00
N CYS A 50 2.62 -11.13 -3.99
CA CYS A 50 1.31 -10.50 -4.15
C CYS A 50 1.41 -9.27 -5.03
N THR A 51 0.60 -9.23 -6.08
CA THR A 51 0.55 -8.08 -6.98
C THR A 51 -0.83 -7.45 -7.04
N GLU A 52 -1.68 -7.76 -6.07
CA GLU A 52 -3.03 -7.22 -6.03
C GLU A 52 -3.02 -5.72 -5.82
N GLN A 53 -4.03 -5.06 -6.36
CA GLN A 53 -4.21 -3.63 -6.18
C GLN A 53 -5.61 -3.37 -5.67
N ILE A 54 -5.75 -2.26 -4.95
CA ILE A 54 -7.01 -1.85 -4.35
C ILE A 54 -7.32 -0.45 -4.82
N VAL A 55 -8.51 -0.25 -5.35
CA VAL A 55 -8.93 1.09 -5.76
C VAL A 55 -9.63 1.75 -4.59
N LEU A 56 -9.12 2.91 -4.19
CA LEU A 56 -9.73 3.73 -3.16
C LEU A 56 -9.86 5.15 -3.67
N LEU A 57 -10.91 5.82 -3.26
CA LEU A 57 -10.97 7.25 -3.49
C LEU A 57 -9.91 7.92 -2.64
N LEU A 58 -9.39 9.05 -3.13
CA LEU A 58 -8.34 9.76 -2.42
C LEU A 58 -8.71 10.03 -0.97
N ARG A 59 -9.96 10.42 -0.71
CA ARG A 59 -10.43 10.70 0.64
C ARG A 59 -10.54 9.48 1.53
N GLN A 60 -10.50 8.28 0.96
CA GLN A 60 -10.61 7.04 1.73
C GLN A 60 -9.27 6.53 2.23
N PHE A 61 -8.17 7.09 1.72
CA PHE A 61 -6.85 6.65 2.12
C PHE A 61 -6.44 7.33 3.41
N ASP A 62 -6.10 6.55 4.43
CA ASP A 62 -5.63 7.09 5.70
C ASP A 62 -4.10 7.06 5.72
N ARG A 63 -3.51 8.22 5.49
CA ARG A 63 -2.07 8.36 5.40
C ARG A 63 -1.37 7.98 6.71
N SER A 64 -2.05 8.12 7.84
CA SER A 64 -1.44 7.87 9.14
C SER A 64 -1.59 6.43 9.61
N ALA A 65 -2.30 5.60 8.85
CA ALA A 65 -2.49 4.21 9.26
C ALA A 65 -1.18 3.42 9.16
N PRO A 66 -1.02 2.39 9.96
CA PRO A 66 0.20 1.60 9.93
C PRO A 66 0.32 0.74 8.68
N ALA A 67 1.53 0.27 8.41
CA ALA A 67 1.76 -0.63 7.30
C ALA A 67 0.90 -1.88 7.47
N GLY A 68 0.35 -2.35 6.36
CA GLY A 68 -0.54 -3.50 6.37
C GLY A 68 -2.01 -3.15 6.51
N SER A 69 -2.34 -1.85 6.49
CA SER A 69 -3.74 -1.42 6.66
C SER A 69 -4.59 -1.67 5.43
N ILE A 70 -3.99 -1.74 4.25
CA ILE A 70 -4.70 -1.95 2.99
C ILE A 70 -4.36 -3.34 2.47
N VAL A 71 -5.34 -4.21 2.46
CA VAL A 71 -5.15 -5.56 1.94
C VAL A 71 -6.32 -5.92 1.04
N ALA A 72 -6.03 -6.64 -0.02
CA ALA A 72 -7.03 -6.99 -1.02
C ALA A 72 -7.76 -8.29 -0.66
N HIS A 73 -7.26 -9.02 0.32
CA HIS A 73 -7.83 -10.33 0.64
C HIS A 73 -7.86 -10.62 2.14
#